data_0381d271f18a86ce901c49db058c75dd
#
_entry.id   0381d271f18a86ce901c49db058c75dd
#
_cell.length_a   1.000
_cell.length_b   1.000
_cell.length_c   1.000
_cell.angle_alpha   90.00
_cell.angle_beta   90.00
_cell.angle_gamma   90.00
#
_symmetry.space_group_name_H-M   'P 1'
#
loop_
_entity.id
_entity.type
_entity.pdbx_description
1 polymer ?
#
loop_
_entity_poly.entity_id
_entity_poly.type
_entity_poly.pdbx_seq_one_letter_code
_entity_poly.pdbx_strand_id
1 'polypeptide(L)'
;MKKILVFLLLSSFLLLNNCGYESIYSKGSGNFFIKNIKIKTNDEINYKIKNRLKIFSNSNSKNRYDLEIEALKSIRIVSKDSKGDPKIYQMNIKVKVKLIENYQNIKEINFEEYFNYNNNSNKFELKQYEKS
;
A
#
# COMPACT_ATOMS: atom_id res chain seq x y z
N MET A 1 13.45 -41.53 -34.86
CA MET A 1 12.44 -40.47 -34.69
C MET A 1 11.95 -40.30 -33.22
N LYS A 2 11.56 -41.35 -32.48
CA LYS A 2 11.09 -41.23 -31.08
C LYS A 2 12.13 -40.61 -30.12
N LYS A 3 13.41 -40.91 -30.26
CA LYS A 3 14.51 -40.37 -29.40
C LYS A 3 14.72 -38.87 -29.58
N ILE A 4 14.54 -38.35 -30.79
CA ILE A 4 14.66 -36.91 -31.10
C ILE A 4 13.50 -36.14 -30.52
N LEU A 5 12.27 -36.72 -30.56
CA LEU A 5 11.06 -36.12 -30.00
C LEU A 5 11.15 -35.97 -28.47
N VAL A 6 11.70 -36.99 -27.78
CA VAL A 6 11.91 -36.97 -26.31
C VAL A 6 12.96 -35.93 -25.94
N PHE A 7 14.04 -35.77 -26.74
CA PHE A 7 15.06 -34.77 -26.48
C PHE A 7 14.54 -33.34 -26.64
N LEU A 8 13.68 -33.11 -27.67
CA LEU A 8 13.03 -31.83 -27.93
C LEU A 8 12.04 -31.45 -26.80
N LEU A 9 11.29 -32.44 -26.28
CA LEU A 9 10.36 -32.26 -25.16
C LEU A 9 11.10 -31.94 -23.85
N LEU A 10 12.24 -32.61 -23.60
CA LEU A 10 13.07 -32.36 -22.41
C LEU A 10 13.76 -30.98 -22.45
N SER A 11 14.20 -30.54 -23.66
CA SER A 11 14.76 -29.21 -23.87
C SER A 11 13.75 -28.10 -23.68
N SER A 12 12.48 -28.30 -24.06
CA SER A 12 11.39 -27.35 -23.85
C SER A 12 11.08 -27.14 -22.36
N PHE A 13 11.22 -28.19 -21.55
CA PHE A 13 10.98 -28.11 -20.09
C PHE A 13 12.05 -27.29 -19.34
N LEU A 14 13.28 -27.24 -19.85
CA LEU A 14 14.38 -26.44 -19.29
C LEU A 14 14.25 -24.94 -19.55
N LEU A 15 13.49 -24.54 -20.59
CA LEU A 15 13.28 -23.13 -20.93
C LEU A 15 12.16 -22.46 -20.09
N LEU A 16 11.34 -23.23 -19.40
CA LEU A 16 10.20 -22.71 -18.60
C LEU A 16 10.60 -22.24 -17.17
N ASN A 17 11.81 -22.52 -16.75
CA ASN A 17 12.27 -22.18 -15.37
C ASN A 17 12.79 -20.75 -15.20
N ASN A 18 12.70 -19.90 -16.23
CA ASN A 18 13.29 -18.56 -16.20
C ASN A 18 12.28 -17.44 -15.97
N CYS A 19 11.15 -17.75 -15.34
CA CYS A 19 10.25 -16.72 -14.83
C CYS A 19 10.75 -16.26 -13.45
N GLY A 20 11.87 -15.56 -13.43
CA GLY A 20 12.38 -14.86 -12.26
C GLY A 20 11.48 -13.69 -11.90
N TYR A 21 10.27 -13.97 -11.40
CA TYR A 21 9.44 -12.97 -10.73
C TYR A 21 10.06 -12.68 -9.36
N GLU A 22 10.99 -11.75 -9.34
CA GLU A 22 11.46 -11.21 -8.07
C GLU A 22 10.42 -10.21 -7.58
N SER A 23 9.76 -10.53 -6.48
CA SER A 23 8.79 -9.65 -5.84
C SER A 23 9.49 -8.34 -5.48
N ILE A 24 9.10 -7.24 -6.14
CA ILE A 24 9.60 -5.88 -5.87
C ILE A 24 9.42 -5.49 -4.39
N TYR A 25 8.60 -6.23 -3.67
CA TYR A 25 8.27 -6.04 -2.25
C TYR A 25 8.95 -7.04 -1.31
N SER A 26 9.74 -7.98 -1.82
CA SER A 26 10.47 -8.93 -0.98
C SER A 26 11.72 -8.28 -0.44
N LYS A 27 11.73 -8.04 0.86
CA LYS A 27 12.87 -7.63 1.69
C LYS A 27 13.35 -6.21 1.42
N GLY A 28 12.84 -5.22 2.15
CA GLY A 28 13.53 -3.96 2.50
C GLY A 28 14.67 -3.48 1.59
N SER A 29 14.52 -3.63 0.26
CA SER A 29 15.56 -3.34 -0.72
C SER A 29 15.62 -1.84 -1.06
N GLY A 30 14.98 -1.00 -0.27
CA GLY A 30 15.11 0.44 -0.42
C GLY A 30 16.53 0.88 -0.12
N ASN A 31 17.15 1.64 -1.02
CA ASN A 31 18.43 2.30 -0.78
C ASN A 31 18.31 3.46 0.22
N PHE A 32 17.44 3.32 1.22
CA PHE A 32 17.18 4.35 2.22
C PHE A 32 16.95 3.72 3.60
N PHE A 33 17.23 4.51 4.63
CA PHE A 33 16.94 4.21 6.03
C PHE A 33 16.02 5.28 6.61
N ILE A 34 14.90 4.86 7.17
CA ILE A 34 14.00 5.75 7.88
C ILE A 34 14.44 5.81 9.34
N LYS A 35 15.00 6.92 9.73
CA LYS A 35 15.49 7.16 11.10
C LYS A 35 14.32 7.34 12.06
N ASN A 36 13.39 8.22 11.73
CA ASN A 36 12.22 8.51 12.53
C ASN A 36 10.97 8.62 11.64
N ILE A 37 9.81 8.23 12.17
CA ILE A 37 8.52 8.46 11.53
C ILE A 37 7.65 9.22 12.53
N LYS A 38 7.37 10.47 12.22
CA LYS A 38 6.44 11.32 12.96
C LYS A 38 5.07 11.25 12.29
N ILE A 39 4.03 10.96 13.05
CA ILE A 39 2.64 11.00 12.61
C ILE A 39 1.98 12.24 13.22
N LYS A 40 1.15 12.96 12.42
CA LYS A 40 0.47 14.16 12.88
C LYS A 40 -0.75 13.86 13.74
N THR A 41 -1.49 12.82 13.38
CA THR A 41 -2.71 12.38 14.07
C THR A 41 -2.55 10.96 14.57
N ASN A 42 -2.97 10.71 15.81
CA ASN A 42 -2.89 9.40 16.45
C ASN A 42 -4.14 8.58 16.12
N ASP A 43 -4.33 8.24 14.84
CA ASP A 43 -5.41 7.40 14.35
C ASP A 43 -4.89 6.09 13.74
N GLU A 44 -5.78 5.15 13.53
CA GLU A 44 -5.46 3.80 13.07
C GLU A 44 -4.74 3.79 11.72
N ILE A 45 -5.16 4.65 10.77
CA ILE A 45 -4.57 4.67 9.42
C ILE A 45 -3.12 5.17 9.45
N ASN A 46 -2.82 6.19 10.25
CA ASN A 46 -1.46 6.70 10.40
C ASN A 46 -0.54 5.65 11.02
N TYR A 47 -1.01 4.88 12.01
CA TYR A 47 -0.24 3.76 12.58
C TYR A 47 -0.01 2.63 11.59
N LYS A 48 -1.00 2.24 10.79
CA LYS A 48 -0.85 1.22 9.74
C LYS A 48 0.22 1.63 8.73
N ILE A 49 0.17 2.86 8.23
CA ILE A 49 1.16 3.40 7.29
C ILE A 49 2.56 3.41 7.92
N LYS A 50 2.70 3.93 9.13
CA LYS A 50 3.97 3.96 9.87
C LYS A 50 4.60 2.57 9.99
N ASN A 51 3.81 1.57 10.37
CA ASN A 51 4.31 0.20 10.56
C ASN A 51 4.73 -0.44 9.22
N ARG A 52 3.99 -0.19 8.14
CA ARG A 52 4.34 -0.67 6.80
C ARG A 52 5.63 -0.04 6.29
N LEU A 53 5.82 1.25 6.47
CA LEU A 53 7.02 1.94 6.00
C LEU A 53 8.29 1.45 6.70
N LYS A 54 8.21 1.08 7.98
CA LYS A 54 9.35 0.51 8.71
C LYS A 54 9.91 -0.77 8.09
N ILE A 55 9.05 -1.59 7.46
CA ILE A 55 9.46 -2.85 6.84
C ILE A 55 10.37 -2.63 5.62
N PHE A 56 10.20 -1.50 4.92
CA PHE A 56 10.98 -1.17 3.74
C PHE A 56 12.28 -0.39 4.04
N SER A 57 12.51 -0.06 5.29
CA SER A 57 13.70 0.66 5.73
C SER A 57 14.90 -0.29 5.83
N ASN A 58 16.02 0.07 5.18
CA ASN A 58 17.26 -0.68 5.22
C ASN A 58 18.28 0.02 6.13
N SER A 59 18.59 -0.58 7.28
CA SER A 59 19.50 -0.01 8.27
C SER A 59 20.94 0.20 7.76
N ASN A 60 21.34 -0.51 6.72
CA ASN A 60 22.69 -0.43 6.13
C ASN A 60 22.78 0.68 5.06
N SER A 61 21.68 1.33 4.71
CA SER A 61 21.69 2.41 3.73
C SER A 61 22.38 3.66 4.28
N LYS A 62 23.15 4.34 3.40
CA LYS A 62 23.77 5.63 3.69
C LYS A 62 22.75 6.78 3.67
N ASN A 63 21.68 6.63 2.89
CA ASN A 63 20.62 7.64 2.76
C ASN A 63 19.68 7.53 3.96
N ARG A 64 19.68 8.52 4.82
CA ARG A 64 18.92 8.54 6.08
C ARG A 64 17.93 9.67 6.08
N TYR A 65 16.66 9.33 6.33
CA TYR A 65 15.57 10.30 6.28
C TYR A 65 14.69 10.22 7.53
N ASP A 66 14.16 11.35 7.91
CA ASP A 66 13.02 11.46 8.80
C ASP A 66 11.76 11.64 7.94
N LEU A 67 10.65 11.00 8.32
CA LEU A 67 9.37 11.14 7.66
C LEU A 67 8.36 11.80 8.58
N GLU A 68 7.59 12.73 8.03
CA GLU A 68 6.37 13.23 8.65
C GLU A 68 5.18 12.78 7.81
N ILE A 69 4.21 12.11 8.44
CA ILE A 69 3.05 11.52 7.76
C ILE A 69 1.78 12.10 8.34
N GLU A 70 0.89 12.47 7.44
CA GLU A 70 -0.47 12.89 7.74
C GLU A 70 -1.41 12.14 6.81
N ALA A 71 -2.20 11.22 7.35
CA ALA A 71 -3.23 10.51 6.60
C ALA A 71 -4.60 10.93 7.13
N LEU A 72 -5.51 11.23 6.22
CA LEU A 72 -6.88 11.60 6.50
C LEU A 72 -7.80 10.64 5.76
N LYS A 73 -8.82 10.16 6.47
CA LYS A 73 -9.86 9.31 5.91
C LYS A 73 -11.19 9.99 6.11
N SER A 74 -11.97 10.09 5.04
CA SER A 74 -13.34 10.60 5.08
C SER A 74 -14.28 9.68 4.33
N ILE A 75 -15.54 9.62 4.77
CA ILE A 75 -16.58 8.80 4.17
C ILE A 75 -17.77 9.71 3.86
N ARG A 76 -18.31 9.60 2.64
CA ARG A 76 -19.52 10.32 2.23
C ARG A 76 -20.51 9.40 1.55
N ILE A 77 -21.78 9.75 1.58
CA ILE A 77 -22.83 9.09 0.84
C ILE A 77 -22.81 9.64 -0.59
N VAL A 78 -22.71 8.75 -1.60
CA VAL A 78 -22.74 9.13 -3.01
C VAL A 78 -24.03 8.71 -3.71
N SER A 79 -24.74 7.75 -3.18
CA SER A 79 -26.04 7.31 -3.69
C SER A 79 -26.98 6.91 -2.57
N LYS A 80 -28.27 7.19 -2.75
CA LYS A 80 -29.37 6.80 -1.88
C LYS A 80 -30.36 5.94 -2.65
N ASP A 81 -31.13 5.13 -1.94
CA ASP A 81 -32.22 4.37 -2.51
C ASP A 81 -33.52 5.23 -2.65
N SER A 82 -34.61 4.62 -3.12
CA SER A 82 -35.90 5.30 -3.28
C SER A 82 -36.55 5.76 -1.97
N LYS A 83 -36.10 5.24 -0.82
CA LYS A 83 -36.56 5.62 0.51
C LYS A 83 -35.68 6.70 1.17
N GLY A 84 -34.58 7.09 0.48
CA GLY A 84 -33.63 8.06 0.99
C GLY A 84 -32.51 7.45 1.83
N ASP A 85 -32.46 6.12 1.99
CA ASP A 85 -31.42 5.44 2.74
C ASP A 85 -30.11 5.36 1.93
N PRO A 86 -28.94 5.45 2.60
CA PRO A 86 -27.65 5.30 1.93
C PRO A 86 -27.53 3.96 1.20
N LYS A 87 -27.22 3.99 -0.09
CA LYS A 87 -26.98 2.82 -0.94
C LYS A 87 -25.50 2.59 -1.23
N ILE A 88 -24.79 3.68 -1.58
CA ILE A 88 -23.36 3.63 -1.90
C ILE A 88 -22.66 4.70 -1.08
N TYR A 89 -21.58 4.29 -0.44
CA TYR A 89 -20.62 5.17 0.21
C TYR A 89 -19.36 5.33 -0.64
N GLN A 90 -18.68 6.44 -0.50
CA GLN A 90 -17.34 6.65 -1.01
C GLN A 90 -16.41 6.99 0.15
N MET A 91 -15.36 6.19 0.29
CA MET A 91 -14.23 6.47 1.16
C MET A 91 -13.17 7.23 0.37
N ASN A 92 -12.67 8.31 0.94
CA ASN A 92 -11.54 9.08 0.42
C ASN A 92 -10.39 8.99 1.42
N ILE A 93 -9.23 8.59 0.94
CA ILE A 93 -7.99 8.52 1.74
C ILE A 93 -6.99 9.50 1.11
N LYS A 94 -6.56 10.47 1.91
CA LYS A 94 -5.51 11.42 1.56
C LYS A 94 -4.29 11.15 2.42
N VAL A 95 -3.13 10.99 1.81
CA VAL A 95 -1.87 10.77 2.53
C VAL A 95 -0.86 11.80 2.06
N LYS A 96 -0.36 12.57 3.01
CA LYS A 96 0.75 13.52 2.81
C LYS A 96 1.98 12.95 3.50
N VAL A 97 3.06 12.82 2.74
CA VAL A 97 4.36 12.37 3.24
C VAL A 97 5.38 13.46 2.98
N LYS A 98 6.03 13.93 4.05
CA LYS A 98 7.19 14.83 3.95
C LYS A 98 8.46 14.05 4.24
N LEU A 99 9.39 14.15 3.33
CA LEU A 99 10.73 13.61 3.46
C LEU A 99 11.65 14.71 3.99
N ILE A 100 12.32 14.44 5.11
CA ILE A 100 13.14 15.41 5.81
C ILE A 100 14.56 14.84 5.92
N GLU A 101 15.53 15.61 5.47
CA GLU A 101 16.94 15.32 5.62
C GLU A 101 17.62 16.52 6.28
N ASN A 102 18.44 16.29 7.31
CA ASN A 102 19.17 17.33 8.03
C ASN A 102 18.27 18.52 8.47
N TYR A 103 17.07 18.21 8.97
CA TYR A 103 16.04 19.18 9.38
C TYR A 103 15.45 20.03 8.25
N GLN A 104 15.76 19.74 6.99
CA GLN A 104 15.19 20.41 5.83
C GLN A 104 14.16 19.51 5.15
N ASN A 105 13.03 20.09 4.76
CA ASN A 105 12.04 19.39 3.93
C ASN A 105 12.56 19.33 2.50
N ILE A 106 12.96 18.12 2.06
CA ILE A 106 13.49 17.92 0.71
C ILE A 106 12.42 17.50 -0.30
N LYS A 107 11.33 16.89 0.16
CA LYS A 107 10.24 16.45 -0.73
C LYS A 107 8.93 16.31 0.03
N GLU A 108 7.85 16.78 -0.58
CA GLU A 108 6.49 16.51 -0.17
C GLU A 108 5.79 15.69 -1.25
N ILE A 109 5.12 14.61 -0.85
CA ILE A 109 4.37 13.73 -1.74
C ILE A 109 2.96 13.63 -1.21
N ASN A 110 1.98 13.83 -2.09
CA ASN A 110 0.56 13.74 -1.77
C ASN A 110 -0.06 12.61 -2.59
N PHE A 111 -0.80 11.75 -1.90
CA PHE A 111 -1.59 10.68 -2.50
C PHE A 111 -3.04 10.90 -2.14
N GLU A 112 -3.94 10.63 -3.08
CA GLU A 112 -5.38 10.66 -2.85
C GLU A 112 -6.03 9.52 -3.63
N GLU A 113 -6.83 8.70 -2.93
CA GLU A 113 -7.53 7.56 -3.52
C GLU A 113 -8.99 7.52 -3.06
N TYR A 114 -9.86 7.08 -3.96
CA TYR A 114 -11.30 6.98 -3.75
C TYR A 114 -11.77 5.54 -3.93
N PHE A 115 -12.54 5.06 -2.95
CA PHE A 115 -13.12 3.70 -2.97
C PHE A 115 -14.63 3.78 -2.79
N ASN A 116 -15.38 3.26 -3.76
CA ASN A 116 -16.83 3.13 -3.64
C ASN A 116 -17.18 1.75 -3.09
N TYR A 117 -18.11 1.69 -2.15
CA TYR A 117 -18.60 0.44 -1.59
C TYR A 117 -20.09 0.52 -1.26
N ASN A 118 -20.76 -0.63 -1.31
CA ASN A 118 -22.18 -0.73 -1.02
C ASN A 118 -22.44 -0.63 0.49
N ASN A 119 -23.58 -0.03 0.83
CA ASN A 119 -24.09 -0.13 2.19
C ASN A 119 -24.41 -1.60 2.51
N ASN A 120 -24.13 -2.01 3.75
CA ASN A 120 -24.48 -3.31 4.29
C ASN A 120 -25.51 -3.13 5.42
N SER A 121 -26.57 -3.96 5.43
CA SER A 121 -27.53 -4.01 6.51
C SER A 121 -26.89 -4.39 7.84
N ASN A 122 -25.87 -5.26 7.81
CA ASN A 122 -25.02 -5.55 8.95
C ASN A 122 -24.02 -4.43 9.18
N LYS A 123 -24.35 -3.53 10.11
CA LYS A 123 -23.49 -2.36 10.42
C LYS A 123 -22.16 -2.72 11.08
N PHE A 124 -22.07 -3.88 11.71
CA PHE A 124 -20.82 -4.37 12.26
C PHE A 124 -19.83 -4.75 11.12
N GLU A 125 -20.29 -5.51 10.14
CA GLU A 125 -19.47 -5.87 8.96
C GLU A 125 -19.06 -4.63 8.16
N LEU A 126 -19.97 -3.67 7.99
CA LEU A 126 -19.67 -2.41 7.31
C LEU A 126 -18.52 -1.66 8.01
N LYS A 127 -18.58 -1.55 9.35
CA LYS A 127 -17.52 -0.92 10.14
C LYS A 127 -16.19 -1.68 10.07
N GLN A 128 -16.24 -3.02 10.01
CA GLN A 128 -15.02 -3.84 9.84
C GLN A 128 -14.38 -3.58 8.48
N TYR A 129 -15.18 -3.56 7.41
CA TYR A 129 -14.71 -3.22 6.07
C TYR A 129 -14.08 -1.81 6.02
N GLU A 130 -14.71 -0.84 6.65
CA GLU A 130 -14.20 0.54 6.71
C GLU A 130 -12.87 0.66 7.48
N LYS A 131 -12.56 -0.28 8.37
CA LYS A 131 -11.32 -0.29 9.16
C LYS A 131 -10.18 -1.09 8.51
N SER A 132 -10.50 -2.05 7.61
CA SER A 132 -9.49 -2.88 6.94
C SER A 132 -8.64 -2.05 5.97
#